data_6be81b11d87c8fff4f200e4f109dae31
#
_entry.id   6be81b11d87c8fff4f200e4f109dae31
#
_cell.length_a   1.000
_cell.length_b   1.000
_cell.length_c   1.000
_cell.angle_alpha   90.00
_cell.angle_beta   90.00
_cell.angle_gamma   90.00
#
_symmetry.space_group_name_H-M   'P 1'
#
loop_
_entity.id
_entity.type
_entity.pdbx_description
1 polymer ?
#
loop_
_entity_poly.entity_id
_entity_poly.type
_entity_poly.pdbx_seq_one_letter_code
_entity_poly.pdbx_strand_id
1 'polypeptide(L)'
;MTRKIISAPKIADGTRQPGQVRREFAYSLSTVVIFAANGLLVWLLAAAGTIEIDTDVATRGWAWWWASLGLIVVAHDAWFYWTHRALHHRRWFRAVHGRHHQSLQPTPWAAYAFHPVEALVQAAFLPLFLLVVPVHGAVIAVFLVHMILRNTIGHCAHELWPWRWTPRGWLGWITPVSHHHFHHARNRGNYGLYFTWWDRWCGTEDAAYLRYGDARFGPAARPEGAA
;
A
#
# COMPACT_ATOMS: atom_id res chain seq x y z
N MET A 1 35.37 2.64 15.19
CA MET A 1 34.57 1.76 14.28
C MET A 1 33.32 2.49 13.89
N THR A 2 33.33 3.20 12.78
CA THR A 2 32.13 3.87 12.22
C THR A 2 31.22 2.79 11.64
N ARG A 3 30.07 2.56 12.27
CA ARG A 3 29.01 1.72 11.68
C ARG A 3 28.66 2.33 10.31
N LYS A 4 29.01 1.64 9.22
CA LYS A 4 28.42 1.92 7.90
C LYS A 4 26.91 1.75 8.07
N ILE A 5 26.18 2.85 8.12
CA ILE A 5 24.72 2.82 7.93
C ILE A 5 24.55 2.24 6.53
N ILE A 6 24.01 1.04 6.44
CA ILE A 6 23.68 0.40 5.17
C ILE A 6 22.60 1.29 4.57
N SER A 7 22.98 2.20 3.69
CA SER A 7 22.02 3.03 2.96
C SER A 7 21.28 2.13 1.98
N ALA A 8 19.98 1.96 2.18
CA ALA A 8 19.14 1.25 1.23
C ALA A 8 19.30 1.86 -0.17
N PRO A 9 19.52 1.06 -1.21
CA PRO A 9 19.81 1.57 -2.54
C PRO A 9 18.57 2.26 -3.12
N LYS A 10 18.78 3.42 -3.72
CA LYS A 10 17.76 4.13 -4.47
C LYS A 10 17.36 3.33 -5.71
N ILE A 11 16.05 3.26 -6.01
CA ILE A 11 15.52 2.43 -7.10
C ILE A 11 15.80 3.04 -8.46
N ALA A 12 15.70 4.37 -8.58
CA ALA A 12 16.00 5.10 -9.81
C ALA A 12 16.64 6.46 -9.53
N ASP A 13 17.53 6.89 -10.42
CA ASP A 13 18.17 8.22 -10.40
C ASP A 13 17.26 9.24 -11.07
N GLY A 14 16.29 9.75 -10.34
CA GLY A 14 15.41 10.82 -10.80
C GLY A 14 15.47 12.04 -9.88
N THR A 15 15.29 13.22 -10.44
CA THR A 15 15.13 14.45 -9.67
C THR A 15 13.65 14.70 -9.37
N ARG A 16 13.36 15.14 -8.15
CA ARG A 16 12.01 15.57 -7.79
C ARG A 16 11.66 16.89 -8.45
N GLN A 17 10.41 17.03 -8.83
CA GLN A 17 9.92 18.31 -9.38
C GLN A 17 9.93 19.42 -8.30
N PRO A 18 10.20 20.68 -8.66
CA PRO A 18 10.05 21.80 -7.74
C PRO A 18 8.65 21.83 -7.11
N GLY A 19 8.57 22.03 -5.79
CA GLY A 19 7.29 22.07 -5.06
C GLY A 19 6.60 20.71 -4.85
N GLN A 20 7.16 19.59 -5.31
CA GLN A 20 6.56 18.26 -5.18
C GLN A 20 6.22 17.93 -3.73
N VAL A 21 7.17 18.07 -2.79
CA VAL A 21 6.96 17.71 -1.37
C VAL A 21 5.84 18.55 -0.76
N ARG A 22 5.78 19.86 -1.07
CA ARG A 22 4.70 20.74 -0.58
C ARG A 22 3.34 20.29 -1.11
N ARG A 23 3.26 19.89 -2.37
CA ARG A 23 2.04 19.37 -2.98
C ARG A 23 1.61 18.06 -2.34
N GLU A 24 2.55 17.09 -2.21
CA GLU A 24 2.30 15.82 -1.56
C GLU A 24 1.78 16.01 -0.13
N PHE A 25 2.43 16.88 0.65
CA PHE A 25 2.01 17.19 2.01
C PHE A 25 0.60 17.79 2.08
N ALA A 26 0.29 18.76 1.21
CA ALA A 26 -1.03 19.41 1.18
C ALA A 26 -2.16 18.41 0.85
N TYR A 27 -1.96 17.53 -0.13
CA TYR A 27 -2.93 16.49 -0.44
C TYR A 27 -3.03 15.43 0.66
N SER A 28 -1.91 15.06 1.28
CA SER A 28 -1.92 14.14 2.41
C SER A 28 -2.72 14.70 3.57
N LEU A 29 -2.61 16.01 3.86
CA LEU A 29 -3.39 16.65 4.91
C LEU A 29 -4.90 16.58 4.60
N SER A 30 -5.32 16.81 3.35
CA SER A 30 -6.72 16.65 2.96
C SER A 30 -7.21 15.21 3.13
N THR A 31 -6.38 14.23 2.81
CA THR A 31 -6.69 12.80 3.00
C THR A 31 -6.83 12.45 4.48
N VAL A 32 -5.96 13.00 5.34
CA VAL A 32 -6.06 12.80 6.81
C VAL A 32 -7.40 13.31 7.35
N VAL A 33 -7.87 14.48 6.87
CA VAL A 33 -9.18 15.01 7.26
C VAL A 33 -10.33 14.06 6.85
N ILE A 34 -10.27 13.54 5.61
CA ILE A 34 -11.28 12.59 5.11
C ILE A 34 -11.24 11.29 5.93
N PHE A 35 -10.05 10.78 6.24
CA PHE A 35 -9.91 9.55 7.03
C PHE A 35 -10.34 9.76 8.49
N ALA A 36 -10.10 10.94 9.07
CA ALA A 36 -10.59 11.28 10.39
C ALA A 36 -12.14 11.35 10.42
N ALA A 37 -12.75 11.97 9.40
CA ALA A 37 -14.21 11.97 9.25
C ALA A 37 -14.78 10.55 9.08
N ASN A 38 -14.08 9.69 8.32
CA ASN A 38 -14.45 8.28 8.18
C ASN A 38 -14.32 7.52 9.52
N GLY A 39 -13.28 7.80 10.31
CA GLY A 39 -13.13 7.24 11.66
C GLY A 39 -14.29 7.65 12.59
N LEU A 40 -14.72 8.92 12.51
CA LEU A 40 -15.90 9.40 13.21
C LEU A 40 -17.18 8.66 12.72
N LEU A 41 -17.34 8.46 11.42
CA LEU A 41 -18.45 7.67 10.87
C LEU A 41 -18.45 6.25 11.43
N VAL A 42 -17.31 5.56 11.45
CA VAL A 42 -17.18 4.20 12.02
C VAL A 42 -17.59 4.20 13.50
N TRP A 43 -17.14 5.19 14.27
CA TRP A 43 -17.52 5.33 15.67
C TRP A 43 -19.03 5.54 15.85
N LEU A 44 -19.66 6.41 15.04
CA LEU A 44 -21.10 6.65 15.07
C LEU A 44 -21.91 5.40 14.72
N LEU A 45 -21.47 4.63 13.70
CA LEU A 45 -22.11 3.37 13.31
C LEU A 45 -22.02 2.32 14.42
N ALA A 46 -20.88 2.25 15.11
CA ALA A 46 -20.70 1.38 16.26
C ALA A 46 -21.59 1.81 17.45
N ALA A 47 -21.63 3.12 17.75
CA ALA A 47 -22.49 3.66 18.81
C ALA A 47 -23.98 3.42 18.53
N ALA A 48 -24.39 3.42 17.26
CA ALA A 48 -25.75 3.11 16.82
C ALA A 48 -26.05 1.60 16.77
N GLY A 49 -25.06 0.71 17.04
CA GLY A 49 -25.23 -0.74 16.93
C GLY A 49 -25.33 -1.26 15.49
N THR A 50 -25.01 -0.44 14.48
CA THR A 50 -25.06 -0.84 13.07
C THR A 50 -23.88 -1.72 12.68
N ILE A 51 -22.73 -1.51 13.29
CA ILE A 51 -21.53 -2.35 13.18
C ILE A 51 -21.12 -2.85 14.56
N GLU A 52 -20.51 -4.02 14.60
CA GLU A 52 -20.10 -4.66 15.84
C GLU A 52 -18.57 -4.62 15.98
N ILE A 53 -18.11 -3.93 17.03
CA ILE A 53 -16.67 -3.85 17.38
C ILE A 53 -16.51 -4.42 18.79
N ASP A 54 -15.88 -5.61 18.88
CA ASP A 54 -15.63 -6.26 20.16
C ASP A 54 -14.55 -5.51 20.97
N THR A 55 -14.77 -5.39 22.27
CA THR A 55 -13.80 -4.80 23.21
C THR A 55 -13.12 -5.85 24.07
N ASP A 56 -13.65 -7.05 24.13
CA ASP A 56 -13.09 -8.20 24.85
C ASP A 56 -12.83 -9.36 23.88
N VAL A 57 -11.58 -9.87 23.90
CA VAL A 57 -11.17 -11.03 23.09
C VAL A 57 -11.99 -12.27 23.45
N ALA A 58 -12.45 -12.42 24.70
CA ALA A 58 -13.26 -13.54 25.13
C ALA A 58 -14.60 -13.65 24.39
N THR A 59 -15.10 -12.56 23.81
CA THR A 59 -16.36 -12.53 23.04
C THR A 59 -16.34 -13.54 21.89
N ARG A 60 -15.23 -13.63 21.14
CA ARG A 60 -15.07 -14.54 19.96
C ARG A 60 -13.81 -15.40 20.03
N GLY A 61 -12.94 -15.18 21.01
CA GLY A 61 -11.70 -15.93 21.23
C GLY A 61 -10.54 -15.51 20.32
N TRP A 62 -9.33 -15.96 20.68
CA TRP A 62 -8.09 -15.65 19.97
C TRP A 62 -8.06 -16.16 18.52
N ALA A 63 -8.72 -17.28 18.24
CA ALA A 63 -8.78 -17.84 16.88
C ALA A 63 -9.46 -16.85 15.93
N TRP A 64 -10.58 -16.23 16.35
CA TRP A 64 -11.27 -15.21 15.56
C TRP A 64 -10.46 -13.92 15.48
N TRP A 65 -9.77 -13.53 16.53
CA TRP A 65 -8.91 -12.35 16.52
C TRP A 65 -7.86 -12.43 15.39
N TRP A 66 -7.14 -13.55 15.29
CA TRP A 66 -6.15 -13.76 14.23
C TRP A 66 -6.78 -13.96 12.86
N ALA A 67 -7.88 -14.70 12.78
CA ALA A 67 -8.59 -14.91 11.53
C ALA A 67 -9.13 -13.59 10.94
N SER A 68 -9.75 -12.75 11.78
CA SER A 68 -10.28 -11.45 11.35
C SER A 68 -9.17 -10.47 10.96
N LEU A 69 -7.99 -10.51 11.62
CA LEU A 69 -6.82 -9.75 11.20
C LEU A 69 -6.33 -10.19 9.81
N GLY A 70 -6.22 -11.49 9.55
CA GLY A 70 -5.88 -12.00 8.22
C GLY A 70 -6.92 -11.60 7.18
N LEU A 71 -8.20 -11.74 7.52
CA LEU A 71 -9.32 -11.44 6.63
C LEU A 71 -9.36 -9.95 6.23
N ILE A 72 -9.20 -9.01 7.18
CA ILE A 72 -9.21 -7.58 6.87
C ILE A 72 -8.04 -7.17 5.99
N VAL A 73 -6.84 -7.75 6.20
CA VAL A 73 -5.67 -7.48 5.35
C VAL A 73 -5.90 -7.98 3.92
N VAL A 74 -6.39 -9.21 3.75
CA VAL A 74 -6.65 -9.80 2.43
C VAL A 74 -7.80 -9.06 1.71
N ALA A 75 -8.87 -8.75 2.43
CA ALA A 75 -10.00 -8.01 1.87
C ALA A 75 -9.61 -6.58 1.44
N HIS A 76 -8.76 -5.91 2.26
CA HIS A 76 -8.26 -4.58 1.89
C HIS A 76 -7.31 -4.63 0.70
N ASP A 77 -6.45 -5.64 0.59
CA ASP A 77 -5.59 -5.81 -0.57
C ASP A 77 -6.41 -6.00 -1.87
N ALA A 78 -7.49 -6.80 -1.78
CA ALA A 78 -8.44 -6.96 -2.89
C ALA A 78 -9.14 -5.63 -3.23
N TRP A 79 -9.69 -4.94 -2.22
CA TRP A 79 -10.33 -3.63 -2.39
C TRP A 79 -9.38 -2.64 -3.07
N PHE A 80 -8.16 -2.52 -2.53
CA PHE A 80 -7.14 -1.61 -3.07
C PHE A 80 -6.81 -1.95 -4.51
N TYR A 81 -6.50 -3.21 -4.83
CA TYR A 81 -6.18 -3.63 -6.19
C TYR A 81 -7.28 -3.25 -7.19
N TRP A 82 -8.53 -3.61 -6.92
CA TRP A 82 -9.62 -3.38 -7.86
C TRP A 82 -10.00 -1.92 -8.01
N THR A 83 -10.04 -1.16 -6.91
CA THR A 83 -10.31 0.29 -6.96
C THR A 83 -9.16 1.04 -7.61
N HIS A 84 -7.92 0.70 -7.31
CA HIS A 84 -6.73 1.29 -7.90
C HIS A 84 -6.64 1.03 -9.40
N ARG A 85 -6.87 -0.21 -9.82
CA ARG A 85 -6.96 -0.57 -11.25
C ARG A 85 -8.09 0.19 -11.95
N ALA A 86 -9.25 0.34 -11.32
CA ALA A 86 -10.37 1.13 -11.87
C ALA A 86 -10.01 2.61 -12.00
N LEU A 87 -9.30 3.19 -11.02
CA LEU A 87 -8.81 4.56 -11.06
C LEU A 87 -7.80 4.81 -12.20
N HIS A 88 -7.11 3.77 -12.67
CA HIS A 88 -6.27 3.82 -13.87
C HIS A 88 -7.02 3.80 -15.18
N HIS A 89 -8.33 3.59 -15.18
CA HIS A 89 -9.12 3.80 -16.38
C HIS A 89 -9.01 5.25 -16.86
N ARG A 90 -8.80 5.49 -18.16
CA ARG A 90 -8.46 6.78 -18.79
C ARG A 90 -9.25 7.99 -18.24
N ARG A 91 -10.54 7.81 -17.99
CA ARG A 91 -11.43 8.88 -17.48
C ARG A 91 -11.09 9.25 -16.03
N TRP A 92 -11.00 8.24 -15.16
CA TRP A 92 -10.75 8.41 -13.74
C TRP A 92 -9.29 8.81 -13.45
N PHE A 93 -8.35 8.29 -14.24
CA PHE A 93 -6.95 8.69 -14.12
C PHE A 93 -6.78 10.18 -14.32
N ARG A 94 -7.33 10.75 -15.40
CA ARG A 94 -7.22 12.19 -15.67
C ARG A 94 -7.91 13.06 -14.64
N ALA A 95 -9.09 12.66 -14.16
CA ALA A 95 -9.90 13.47 -13.26
C ALA A 95 -9.45 13.38 -11.80
N VAL A 96 -8.94 12.23 -11.37
CA VAL A 96 -8.74 11.87 -9.96
C VAL A 96 -7.31 11.42 -9.72
N HIS A 97 -6.95 10.21 -10.15
CA HIS A 97 -5.74 9.49 -9.74
C HIS A 97 -4.43 10.07 -10.31
N GLY A 98 -4.50 10.75 -11.43
CA GLY A 98 -3.34 11.43 -12.03
C GLY A 98 -2.69 12.49 -11.12
N ARG A 99 -3.40 12.98 -10.09
CA ARG A 99 -2.82 13.86 -9.06
C ARG A 99 -1.78 13.13 -8.23
N HIS A 100 -2.09 11.91 -7.81
CA HIS A 100 -1.17 11.01 -7.10
C HIS A 100 0.07 10.70 -7.97
N HIS A 101 -0.14 10.38 -9.24
CA HIS A 101 0.91 10.07 -10.21
C HIS A 101 1.75 11.25 -10.70
N GLN A 102 1.46 12.48 -10.30
CA GLN A 102 2.40 13.61 -10.50
C GLN A 102 3.71 13.41 -9.72
N SER A 103 3.76 12.50 -8.77
CA SER A 103 4.93 12.13 -8.00
C SER A 103 5.66 10.95 -8.65
N LEU A 104 6.38 11.21 -9.75
CA LEU A 104 7.16 10.18 -10.46
C LEU A 104 8.32 9.62 -9.62
N GLN A 105 8.85 10.43 -8.70
CA GLN A 105 9.83 10.05 -7.68
C GLN A 105 9.20 10.29 -6.31
N PRO A 106 8.27 9.42 -5.86
CA PRO A 106 7.47 9.68 -4.68
C PRO A 106 8.33 9.82 -3.42
N THR A 107 7.81 10.57 -2.46
CA THR A 107 8.32 10.60 -1.09
C THR A 107 7.32 9.90 -0.17
N PRO A 108 7.68 9.59 1.08
CA PRO A 108 6.72 9.04 2.06
C PRO A 108 5.41 9.86 2.18
N TRP A 109 5.45 11.16 1.90
CA TRP A 109 4.25 12.00 1.87
C TRP A 109 3.31 11.68 0.71
N ALA A 110 3.83 11.11 -0.38
CA ALA A 110 3.01 10.71 -1.53
C ALA A 110 2.04 9.59 -1.17
N ALA A 111 2.35 8.77 -0.15
CA ALA A 111 1.55 7.63 0.27
C ALA A 111 0.06 7.95 0.50
N TYR A 112 -0.23 9.17 0.91
CA TYR A 112 -1.59 9.66 1.17
C TYR A 112 -1.91 10.94 0.38
N ALA A 113 -1.11 11.29 -0.61
CA ALA A 113 -1.35 12.46 -1.47
C ALA A 113 -2.44 12.16 -2.51
N PHE A 114 -3.64 11.86 -2.05
CA PHE A 114 -4.80 11.49 -2.86
C PHE A 114 -5.64 12.69 -3.26
N HIS A 115 -6.30 12.60 -4.40
CA HIS A 115 -7.45 13.44 -4.69
C HIS A 115 -8.59 13.11 -3.72
N PRO A 116 -9.42 14.07 -3.26
CA PRO A 116 -10.49 13.78 -2.28
C PRO A 116 -11.41 12.63 -2.67
N VAL A 117 -11.77 12.48 -3.94
CA VAL A 117 -12.59 11.34 -4.43
C VAL A 117 -11.86 10.02 -4.23
N GLU A 118 -10.57 9.95 -4.52
CA GLU A 118 -9.77 8.75 -4.28
C GLU A 118 -9.67 8.44 -2.79
N ALA A 119 -9.45 9.46 -1.96
CA ALA A 119 -9.42 9.31 -0.51
C ALA A 119 -10.75 8.75 0.04
N LEU A 120 -11.90 9.21 -0.47
CA LEU A 120 -13.21 8.69 -0.12
C LEU A 120 -13.39 7.22 -0.54
N VAL A 121 -12.95 6.86 -1.75
CA VAL A 121 -13.00 5.48 -2.23
C VAL A 121 -12.18 4.56 -1.33
N GLN A 122 -10.96 4.96 -0.96
CA GLN A 122 -10.12 4.16 -0.07
C GLN A 122 -10.65 4.13 1.36
N ALA A 123 -11.17 5.23 1.87
CA ALA A 123 -11.78 5.30 3.20
C ALA A 123 -13.02 4.40 3.33
N ALA A 124 -13.81 4.25 2.27
CA ALA A 124 -15.05 3.46 2.29
C ALA A 124 -14.84 1.98 2.63
N PHE A 125 -13.63 1.45 2.44
CA PHE A 125 -13.32 0.05 2.76
C PHE A 125 -13.69 -0.31 4.20
N LEU A 126 -13.21 0.46 5.17
CA LEU A 126 -13.34 0.08 6.59
C LEU A 126 -14.79 -0.01 7.06
N PRO A 127 -15.64 1.01 6.89
CA PRO A 127 -17.04 0.88 7.29
C PRO A 127 -17.78 -0.22 6.53
N LEU A 128 -17.53 -0.41 5.23
CA LEU A 128 -18.17 -1.48 4.45
C LEU A 128 -17.76 -2.87 4.94
N PHE A 129 -16.49 -3.07 5.27
CA PHE A 129 -15.99 -4.31 5.83
C PHE A 129 -16.64 -4.61 7.19
N LEU A 130 -16.71 -3.61 8.06
CA LEU A 130 -17.27 -3.74 9.41
C LEU A 130 -18.79 -3.97 9.43
N LEU A 131 -19.50 -3.61 8.37
CA LEU A 131 -20.93 -3.96 8.23
C LEU A 131 -21.16 -5.48 8.12
N VAL A 132 -20.14 -6.22 7.68
CA VAL A 132 -20.27 -7.67 7.37
C VAL A 132 -19.46 -8.51 8.35
N VAL A 133 -18.34 -7.98 8.85
CA VAL A 133 -17.38 -8.74 9.67
C VAL A 133 -17.19 -8.06 11.02
N PRO A 134 -17.71 -8.64 12.12
CA PRO A 134 -17.41 -8.13 13.45
C PRO A 134 -15.95 -8.41 13.81
N VAL A 135 -15.27 -7.42 14.37
CA VAL A 135 -13.84 -7.54 14.74
C VAL A 135 -13.57 -6.91 16.10
N HIS A 136 -12.48 -7.33 16.73
CA HIS A 136 -11.99 -6.68 17.94
C HIS A 136 -11.33 -5.32 17.61
N GLY A 137 -11.52 -4.29 18.44
CA GLY A 137 -10.98 -2.95 18.22
C GLY A 137 -9.46 -2.93 18.03
N ALA A 138 -8.71 -3.79 18.71
CA ALA A 138 -7.27 -3.94 18.50
C ALA A 138 -6.91 -4.49 17.11
N VAL A 139 -7.76 -5.31 16.47
CA VAL A 139 -7.57 -5.76 15.09
C VAL A 139 -7.62 -4.59 14.14
N ILE A 140 -8.57 -3.66 14.32
CA ILE A 140 -8.64 -2.43 13.53
C ILE A 140 -7.36 -1.61 13.72
N ALA A 141 -6.91 -1.41 14.95
CA ALA A 141 -5.70 -0.64 15.24
C ALA A 141 -4.45 -1.26 14.59
N VAL A 142 -4.26 -2.57 14.72
CA VAL A 142 -3.13 -3.29 14.09
C VAL A 142 -3.20 -3.20 12.57
N PHE A 143 -4.39 -3.38 11.98
CA PHE A 143 -4.61 -3.23 10.55
C PHE A 143 -4.27 -1.81 10.06
N LEU A 144 -4.73 -0.76 10.74
CA LEU A 144 -4.43 0.63 10.37
C LEU A 144 -2.93 0.93 10.43
N VAL A 145 -2.25 0.47 11.47
CA VAL A 145 -0.78 0.60 11.57
C VAL A 145 -0.09 -0.13 10.42
N HIS A 146 -0.49 -1.39 10.13
CA HIS A 146 0.03 -2.15 9.00
C HIS A 146 -0.19 -1.40 7.67
N MET A 147 -1.39 -0.93 7.41
CA MET A 147 -1.76 -0.19 6.20
C MET A 147 -0.90 1.08 6.04
N ILE A 148 -0.76 1.88 7.11
CA ILE A 148 0.05 3.12 7.08
C ILE A 148 1.51 2.80 6.79
N LEU A 149 2.09 1.84 7.49
CA LEU A 149 3.49 1.47 7.30
C LEU A 149 3.75 0.93 5.89
N ARG A 150 2.92 0.01 5.41
CA ARG A 150 3.08 -0.60 4.08
C ARG A 150 2.97 0.43 2.96
N ASN A 151 1.97 1.31 3.03
CA ASN A 151 1.79 2.36 2.03
C ASN A 151 2.94 3.38 2.06
N THR A 152 3.35 3.83 3.24
CA THR A 152 4.47 4.77 3.41
C THR A 152 5.79 4.17 2.91
N ILE A 153 6.07 2.91 3.25
CA ILE A 153 7.26 2.18 2.78
C ILE A 153 7.24 2.06 1.25
N GLY A 154 6.10 1.71 0.65
CA GLY A 154 5.95 1.62 -0.82
C GLY A 154 6.35 2.89 -1.56
N HIS A 155 6.24 4.06 -0.92
CA HIS A 155 6.55 5.36 -1.50
C HIS A 155 7.93 5.93 -1.12
N CYS A 156 8.80 5.18 -0.43
CA CYS A 156 10.09 5.72 0.04
C CYS A 156 11.19 5.81 -1.04
N ALA A 157 10.94 5.31 -2.26
CA ALA A 157 11.87 5.30 -3.40
C ALA A 157 13.21 4.58 -3.16
N HIS A 158 13.34 3.85 -2.08
CA HIS A 158 14.51 3.04 -1.74
C HIS A 158 14.10 1.60 -1.53
N GLU A 159 14.81 0.66 -2.15
CA GLU A 159 14.52 -0.76 -1.95
C GLU A 159 14.98 -1.20 -0.56
N LEU A 160 14.02 -1.48 0.30
CA LEU A 160 14.27 -1.90 1.69
C LEU A 160 14.29 -3.42 1.85
N TRP A 161 13.82 -4.15 0.83
CA TRP A 161 13.70 -5.60 0.91
C TRP A 161 14.97 -6.30 0.45
N PRO A 162 15.36 -7.39 1.12
CA PRO A 162 16.51 -8.18 0.70
C PRO A 162 16.25 -8.90 -0.63
N TRP A 163 17.30 -9.35 -1.29
CA TRP A 163 17.24 -10.06 -2.57
C TRP A 163 16.27 -11.27 -2.61
N ARG A 164 15.97 -11.86 -1.45
CA ARG A 164 14.99 -12.97 -1.31
C ARG A 164 13.57 -12.58 -1.69
N TRP A 165 13.27 -11.30 -1.73
CA TRP A 165 11.97 -10.71 -2.08
C TRP A 165 11.94 -10.27 -3.54
N THR A 166 12.75 -10.91 -4.37
CA THR A 166 12.73 -10.67 -5.82
C THR A 166 11.38 -11.09 -6.40
N PRO A 167 10.97 -10.53 -7.53
CA PRO A 167 9.71 -10.91 -8.18
C PRO A 167 9.55 -12.40 -8.39
N ARG A 168 10.65 -13.13 -8.63
CA ARG A 168 10.68 -14.58 -8.86
C ARG A 168 11.11 -15.39 -7.63
N GLY A 169 11.45 -14.73 -6.53
CA GLY A 169 11.82 -15.38 -5.27
C GLY A 169 10.60 -15.96 -4.54
N TRP A 170 10.88 -16.80 -3.54
CA TRP A 170 9.82 -17.43 -2.74
C TRP A 170 8.95 -16.42 -1.93
N LEU A 171 9.48 -15.22 -1.63
CA LEU A 171 8.73 -14.10 -1.04
C LEU A 171 8.25 -13.09 -2.08
N GLY A 172 8.41 -13.36 -3.37
CA GLY A 172 8.02 -12.47 -4.45
C GLY A 172 6.51 -12.18 -4.56
N TRP A 173 5.69 -12.88 -3.76
CA TRP A 173 4.27 -12.61 -3.61
C TRP A 173 3.96 -11.41 -2.70
N ILE A 174 4.94 -10.89 -1.94
CA ILE A 174 4.83 -9.66 -1.16
C ILE A 174 5.39 -8.49 -1.98
N THR A 175 4.67 -7.40 -2.09
CA THR A 175 5.10 -6.23 -2.87
C THR A 175 6.35 -5.58 -2.26
N PRO A 176 7.50 -5.53 -2.97
CA PRO A 176 8.64 -4.71 -2.59
C PRO A 176 8.41 -3.24 -2.97
N VAL A 177 9.29 -2.35 -2.53
CA VAL A 177 9.19 -0.92 -2.86
C VAL A 177 9.31 -0.69 -4.37
N SER A 178 10.17 -1.44 -5.05
CA SER A 178 10.32 -1.38 -6.51
C SER A 178 9.02 -1.70 -7.25
N HIS A 179 8.17 -2.60 -6.77
CA HIS A 179 6.88 -2.91 -7.40
C HIS A 179 6.03 -1.63 -7.57
N HIS A 180 5.83 -0.87 -6.50
CA HIS A 180 5.04 0.36 -6.52
C HIS A 180 5.79 1.53 -7.17
N HIS A 181 7.12 1.58 -7.05
CA HIS A 181 7.94 2.58 -7.73
C HIS A 181 7.80 2.49 -9.26
N PHE A 182 7.83 1.28 -9.83
CA PHE A 182 7.61 1.06 -11.26
C PHE A 182 6.19 1.42 -11.68
N HIS A 183 5.20 1.20 -10.80
CA HIS A 183 3.84 1.66 -11.02
C HIS A 183 3.78 3.19 -11.21
N HIS A 184 4.36 3.98 -10.31
CA HIS A 184 4.44 5.44 -10.44
C HIS A 184 5.20 5.88 -11.68
N ALA A 185 6.34 5.25 -11.99
CA ALA A 185 7.17 5.63 -13.11
C ALA A 185 6.50 5.37 -14.47
N ARG A 186 5.61 4.38 -14.55
CA ARG A 186 5.01 3.93 -15.82
C ARG A 186 3.51 4.22 -15.93
N ASN A 187 2.86 4.59 -14.84
CA ASN A 187 1.42 4.86 -14.74
C ASN A 187 0.54 3.68 -15.21
N ARG A 188 1.04 2.46 -15.09
CA ARG A 188 0.32 1.24 -15.52
C ARG A 188 0.92 0.00 -14.88
N GLY A 189 0.07 -1.02 -14.66
CA GLY A 189 0.47 -2.28 -14.03
C GLY A 189 0.88 -2.11 -12.57
N ASN A 190 1.19 -3.22 -11.90
CA ASN A 190 1.61 -3.25 -10.50
C ASN A 190 0.65 -2.51 -9.57
N TYR A 191 -0.65 -2.85 -9.64
CA TYR A 191 -1.71 -2.19 -8.88
C TYR A 191 -1.83 -2.66 -7.43
N GLY A 192 -1.21 -3.79 -7.07
CA GLY A 192 -1.27 -4.38 -5.74
C GLY A 192 -0.60 -3.54 -4.66
N LEU A 193 -1.13 -3.60 -3.42
CA LEU A 193 -0.59 -2.87 -2.28
C LEU A 193 0.30 -3.74 -1.38
N TYR A 194 -0.21 -4.87 -0.94
CA TYR A 194 0.50 -5.78 -0.03
C TYR A 194 1.07 -6.97 -0.77
N PHE A 195 0.34 -7.48 -1.75
CA PHE A 195 0.65 -8.72 -2.44
C PHE A 195 0.63 -8.53 -3.96
N THR A 196 1.48 -9.30 -4.65
CA THR A 196 1.58 -9.29 -6.11
C THR A 196 0.60 -10.25 -6.79
N TRP A 197 -0.12 -11.06 -6.02
CA TRP A 197 -0.97 -12.13 -6.56
C TRP A 197 -2.05 -11.63 -7.51
N TRP A 198 -2.72 -10.50 -7.23
CA TRP A 198 -3.71 -9.90 -8.12
C TRP A 198 -3.09 -9.48 -9.45
N ASP A 199 -1.91 -8.84 -9.39
CA ASP A 199 -1.20 -8.43 -10.61
C ASP A 199 -0.80 -9.65 -11.46
N ARG A 200 -0.39 -10.75 -10.83
CA ARG A 200 -0.05 -12.00 -11.50
C ARG A 200 -1.27 -12.69 -12.10
N TRP A 201 -2.32 -12.85 -11.33
CA TRP A 201 -3.56 -13.51 -11.80
C TRP A 201 -4.26 -12.73 -12.91
N CYS A 202 -4.18 -11.40 -12.85
CA CYS A 202 -4.82 -10.52 -13.83
C CYS A 202 -3.88 -10.08 -14.96
N GLY A 203 -2.63 -10.56 -15.00
CA GLY A 203 -1.65 -10.22 -16.04
C GLY A 203 -1.26 -8.74 -16.07
N THR A 204 -1.29 -8.06 -14.91
CA THR A 204 -0.95 -6.64 -14.77
C THR A 204 0.41 -6.39 -14.13
N GLU A 205 1.20 -7.42 -13.85
CA GLU A 205 2.57 -7.28 -13.34
C GLU A 205 3.48 -6.72 -14.45
N ASP A 206 4.15 -5.58 -14.19
CA ASP A 206 4.92 -4.86 -15.21
C ASP A 206 6.22 -5.58 -15.57
N ALA A 207 6.44 -5.81 -16.86
CA ALA A 207 7.62 -6.52 -17.36
C ALA A 207 8.95 -5.78 -17.09
N ALA A 208 8.94 -4.44 -16.95
CA ALA A 208 10.15 -3.70 -16.60
C ALA A 208 10.51 -3.87 -15.12
N TYR A 209 9.50 -3.97 -14.23
CA TYR A 209 9.72 -4.35 -12.84
C TYR A 209 10.33 -5.74 -12.73
N LEU A 210 9.82 -6.72 -13.48
CA LEU A 210 10.38 -8.08 -13.49
C LEU A 210 11.84 -8.09 -13.94
N ARG A 211 12.15 -7.39 -15.04
CA ARG A 211 13.56 -7.27 -15.52
C ARG A 211 14.48 -6.57 -14.53
N TYR A 212 14.01 -5.51 -13.88
CA TYR A 212 14.75 -4.83 -12.83
C TYR A 212 15.09 -5.78 -11.67
N GLY A 213 14.11 -6.55 -11.22
CA GLY A 213 14.30 -7.55 -10.17
C GLY A 213 15.31 -8.62 -10.57
N ASP A 214 15.21 -9.14 -11.80
CA ASP A 214 16.15 -10.15 -12.32
C ASP A 214 17.59 -9.59 -12.44
N ALA A 215 17.76 -8.37 -12.94
CA ALA A 215 19.09 -7.74 -13.10
C ALA A 215 19.73 -7.39 -11.75
N ARG A 216 18.92 -6.96 -10.76
CA ARG A 216 19.45 -6.48 -9.49
C ARG A 216 19.63 -7.59 -8.45
N PHE A 217 18.79 -8.60 -8.47
CA PHE A 217 18.68 -9.61 -7.43
C PHE A 217 18.71 -11.05 -7.95
N GLY A 218 18.76 -11.24 -9.26
CA GLY A 218 18.83 -12.55 -9.90
C GLY A 218 20.13 -13.29 -9.58
N PRO A 219 20.24 -14.57 -9.96
CA PRO A 219 21.45 -15.37 -9.70
C PRO A 219 22.74 -14.74 -10.22
N ALA A 220 22.69 -14.04 -11.36
CA ALA A 220 23.83 -13.34 -11.96
C ALA A 220 24.25 -12.05 -11.22
N ALA A 221 23.39 -11.52 -10.33
CA ALA A 221 23.70 -10.30 -9.58
C ALA A 221 24.29 -10.59 -8.19
N ARG A 222 24.43 -11.87 -7.82
CA ARG A 222 24.99 -12.24 -6.51
C ARG A 222 26.49 -12.03 -6.54
N PRO A 223 27.09 -11.32 -5.55
CA PRO A 223 28.53 -11.31 -5.40
C PRO A 223 29.01 -12.76 -5.17
N GLU A 224 30.07 -13.16 -5.90
CA GLU A 224 30.72 -14.44 -5.69
C GLU A 224 31.12 -14.56 -4.20
N GLY A 225 30.57 -15.55 -3.50
CA GLY A 225 30.88 -15.82 -2.08
C GLY A 225 29.78 -15.55 -1.06
N ALA A 226 28.56 -15.19 -1.47
CA ALA A 226 27.39 -15.07 -0.58
C ALA A 226 26.55 -16.36 -0.60
N ALA A 227 27.07 -17.44 -0.02
CA ALA A 227 26.33 -18.66 0.29
C ALA A 227 25.86 -18.68 1.75
#